data_d106f97d0d17d07313b97433fd7a7406
#
_entry.id   d106f97d0d17d07313b97433fd7a7406
#
_cell.length_a   1.000
_cell.length_b   1.000
_cell.length_c   1.000
_cell.angle_alpha   90.00
_cell.angle_beta   90.00
_cell.angle_gamma   90.00
#
_symmetry.space_group_name_H-M   'P 1'
#
loop_
_entity.id
_entity.type
_entity.pdbx_description
1 polymer ?
#
loop_
_entity_poly.entity_id
_entity_poly.type
_entity_poly.pdbx_seq_one_letter_code
_entity_poly.pdbx_strand_id
1 'polypeptide(L)'
;MELLETFKELHFQSMFWLLMLPSAMMAIDVITGLMGAWIRKNFQSTKMRSGLAKKAGELLVILIGILFTYGMGIPQQILSCISLYIVLMELMSIVENLDQLGVPLPKALKDVVNNVGESLQNDDYKTLMAKMNKLEALLATQVAQQVEQDTRVEEGEHGGSHGNF
;
A
#
# COMPACT_ATOMS: atom_id res chain seq x y z
N MET A 1 14.49 28.01 14.27
CA MET A 1 13.05 27.97 14.54
C MET A 1 12.24 28.38 13.30
N GLU A 2 12.71 29.30 12.48
CA GLU A 2 12.04 29.70 11.23
C GLU A 2 11.84 28.58 10.20
N LEU A 3 12.82 27.69 10.05
CA LEU A 3 12.70 26.55 9.12
C LEU A 3 11.54 25.57 9.49
N LEU A 4 11.32 25.37 10.79
CA LEU A 4 10.22 24.52 11.28
C LEU A 4 8.85 25.19 11.09
N GLU A 5 8.77 26.51 11.20
CA GLU A 5 7.55 27.27 10.91
C GLU A 5 7.26 27.27 9.40
N THR A 6 8.29 27.42 8.57
CA THR A 6 8.15 27.33 7.10
C THR A 6 7.69 25.94 6.66
N PHE A 7 8.14 24.86 7.34
CA PHE A 7 7.63 23.50 7.09
C PHE A 7 6.19 23.30 7.57
N LYS A 8 5.73 24.00 8.61
CA LYS A 8 4.33 23.99 9.04
C LYS A 8 3.41 24.75 8.09
N GLU A 9 3.91 25.81 7.47
CA GLU A 9 3.16 26.57 6.46
C GLU A 9 3.10 25.88 5.09
N LEU A 10 3.99 24.91 4.83
CA LEU A 10 3.84 23.98 3.72
C LEU A 10 2.58 23.13 3.99
N HIS A 11 1.45 23.66 3.56
CA HIS A 11 0.16 22.95 3.59
C HIS A 11 0.27 21.70 2.70
N PHE A 12 0.80 20.62 3.28
CA PHE A 12 0.88 19.29 2.64
C PHE A 12 -0.50 18.79 2.20
N GLN A 13 -1.55 19.50 2.56
CA GLN A 13 -2.94 19.25 2.18
C GLN A 13 -3.35 19.97 0.89
N SER A 14 -2.53 20.82 0.30
CA SER A 14 -2.89 21.37 -1.00
C SER A 14 -2.71 20.29 -2.05
N MET A 15 -3.70 20.13 -2.91
CA MET A 15 -3.70 19.19 -4.03
C MET A 15 -2.44 19.29 -4.90
N PHE A 16 -1.89 20.49 -5.00
CA PHE A 16 -0.65 20.76 -5.72
C PHE A 16 0.51 19.92 -5.18
N TRP A 17 0.72 19.86 -3.87
CA TRP A 17 1.81 19.09 -3.26
C TRP A 17 1.58 17.58 -3.33
N LEU A 18 0.32 17.13 -3.27
CA LEU A 18 -0.02 15.70 -3.40
C LEU A 18 0.31 15.15 -4.79
N LEU A 19 0.32 16.01 -5.80
CA LEU A 19 0.73 15.65 -7.17
C LEU A 19 2.21 15.95 -7.44
N MET A 20 2.69 17.12 -7.03
CA MET A 20 4.05 17.59 -7.33
C MET A 20 5.13 16.75 -6.66
N LEU A 21 4.94 16.39 -5.38
CA LEU A 21 5.96 15.67 -4.63
C LEU A 21 6.21 14.26 -5.19
N PRO A 22 5.19 13.39 -5.40
CA PRO A 22 5.42 12.09 -6.05
C PRO A 22 6.03 12.23 -7.44
N SER A 23 5.54 13.20 -8.25
CA SER A 23 6.06 13.41 -9.61
C SER A 23 7.53 13.83 -9.62
N ALA A 24 7.93 14.70 -8.69
CA ALA A 24 9.33 15.11 -8.53
C ALA A 24 10.21 13.92 -8.09
N MET A 25 9.74 13.10 -7.14
CA MET A 25 10.45 11.91 -6.68
C MET A 25 10.61 10.88 -7.82
N MET A 26 9.56 10.65 -8.61
CA MET A 26 9.62 9.80 -9.81
C MET A 26 10.67 10.30 -10.82
N ALA A 27 10.74 11.61 -11.05
CA ALA A 27 11.74 12.18 -11.94
C ALA A 27 13.17 11.97 -11.43
N ILE A 28 13.40 12.17 -10.13
CA ILE A 28 14.70 11.93 -9.48
C ILE A 28 15.07 10.44 -9.57
N ASP A 29 14.13 9.52 -9.32
CA ASP A 29 14.37 8.08 -9.44
C ASP A 29 14.77 7.69 -10.86
N VAL A 30 14.08 8.19 -11.88
CA VAL A 30 14.43 7.94 -13.28
C VAL A 30 15.84 8.46 -13.59
N ILE A 31 16.18 9.66 -13.11
CA ILE A 31 17.51 10.25 -13.33
C ILE A 31 18.59 9.40 -12.65
N THR A 32 18.42 9.03 -11.39
CA THR A 32 19.41 8.22 -10.65
C THR A 32 19.54 6.82 -11.26
N GLY A 33 18.43 6.21 -11.69
CA GLY A 33 18.44 4.93 -12.41
C GLY A 33 19.17 4.98 -13.76
N LEU A 34 18.97 6.06 -14.53
CA LEU A 34 19.69 6.29 -15.80
C LEU A 34 21.18 6.51 -15.58
N MET A 35 21.55 7.29 -14.55
CA MET A 35 22.97 7.47 -14.17
C MET A 35 23.62 6.12 -13.83
N GLY A 36 22.93 5.27 -13.06
CA GLY A 36 23.39 3.92 -12.75
C GLY A 36 23.57 3.05 -13.98
N ALA A 37 22.62 3.09 -14.91
CA ALA A 37 22.70 2.34 -16.16
C ALA A 37 23.88 2.84 -17.04
N TRP A 38 24.11 4.15 -17.06
CA TRP A 38 25.23 4.76 -17.80
C TRP A 38 26.59 4.30 -17.27
N ILE A 39 26.81 4.42 -15.96
CA ILE A 39 28.09 4.05 -15.35
C ILE A 39 28.40 2.57 -15.56
N ARG A 40 27.37 1.70 -15.45
CA ARG A 40 27.53 0.26 -15.68
C ARG A 40 27.57 -0.16 -17.16
N LYS A 41 27.41 0.79 -18.07
CA LYS A 41 27.30 0.53 -19.53
C LYS A 41 26.25 -0.54 -19.88
N ASN A 42 25.21 -0.65 -19.09
CA ASN A 42 24.20 -1.69 -19.20
C ASN A 42 22.82 -1.07 -19.46
N PHE A 43 22.66 -0.51 -20.67
CA PHE A 43 21.37 -0.02 -21.12
C PHE A 43 20.51 -1.16 -21.65
N GLN A 44 19.59 -1.63 -20.83
CA GLN A 44 18.58 -2.60 -21.26
C GLN A 44 17.25 -1.88 -21.54
N SER A 45 16.92 -1.73 -22.83
CA SER A 45 15.70 -1.04 -23.26
C SER A 45 14.44 -1.66 -22.65
N THR A 46 14.41 -2.98 -22.46
CA THR A 46 13.28 -3.69 -21.84
C THR A 46 13.10 -3.29 -20.37
N LYS A 47 14.16 -3.21 -19.58
CA LYS A 47 14.11 -2.78 -18.18
C LYS A 47 13.67 -1.31 -18.08
N MET A 48 14.17 -0.46 -18.96
CA MET A 48 13.80 0.94 -18.99
C MET A 48 12.32 1.14 -19.33
N ARG A 49 11.81 0.42 -20.32
CA ARG A 49 10.38 0.45 -20.68
C ARG A 49 9.49 -0.05 -19.53
N SER A 50 9.87 -1.14 -18.87
CA SER A 50 9.14 -1.68 -17.73
C SER A 50 9.13 -0.71 -16.55
N GLY A 51 10.27 -0.06 -16.24
CA GLY A 51 10.34 0.96 -15.21
C GLY A 51 9.43 2.16 -15.53
N LEU A 52 9.48 2.66 -16.76
CA LEU A 52 8.64 3.79 -17.19
C LEU A 52 7.14 3.43 -17.18
N ALA A 53 6.78 2.20 -17.54
CA ALA A 53 5.39 1.73 -17.48
C ALA A 53 4.86 1.69 -16.04
N LYS A 54 5.69 1.28 -15.06
CA LYS A 54 5.32 1.35 -13.63
C LYS A 54 5.05 2.78 -13.19
N LYS A 55 5.94 3.72 -13.53
CA LYS A 55 5.77 5.15 -13.21
C LYS A 55 4.49 5.74 -13.81
N ALA A 56 4.18 5.38 -15.06
CA ALA A 56 2.91 5.76 -15.67
C ALA A 56 1.69 5.19 -14.91
N GLY A 57 1.79 3.94 -14.43
CA GLY A 57 0.76 3.32 -13.59
C GLY A 57 0.58 4.06 -12.26
N GLU A 58 1.65 4.46 -11.59
CA GLU A 58 1.62 5.20 -10.33
C GLU A 58 0.98 6.59 -10.51
N LEU A 59 1.30 7.30 -11.60
CA LEU A 59 0.63 8.56 -11.95
C LEU A 59 -0.86 8.37 -12.22
N LEU A 60 -1.26 7.28 -12.87
CA LEU A 60 -2.67 6.95 -13.07
C LEU A 60 -3.39 6.71 -11.75
N VAL A 61 -2.77 6.05 -10.78
CA VAL A 61 -3.35 5.84 -9.44
C VAL A 61 -3.59 7.17 -8.74
N ILE A 62 -2.63 8.11 -8.80
CA ILE A 62 -2.81 9.46 -8.25
C ILE A 62 -3.96 10.18 -8.96
N LEU A 63 -4.02 10.12 -10.30
CA LEU A 63 -5.07 10.75 -11.09
C LEU A 63 -6.46 10.20 -10.72
N ILE A 64 -6.59 8.88 -10.59
CA ILE A 64 -7.83 8.23 -10.13
C ILE A 64 -8.18 8.69 -8.71
N GLY A 65 -7.22 8.76 -7.80
CA GLY A 65 -7.43 9.28 -6.45
C GLY A 65 -7.94 10.73 -6.44
N ILE A 66 -7.41 11.58 -7.31
CA ILE A 66 -7.88 12.94 -7.52
C ILE A 66 -9.34 12.96 -8.01
N LEU A 67 -9.65 12.18 -9.04
CA LEU A 67 -11.01 12.10 -9.58
C LEU A 67 -12.02 11.62 -8.53
N PHE A 68 -11.66 10.67 -7.71
CA PHE A 68 -12.53 10.18 -6.64
C PHE A 68 -12.71 11.21 -5.53
N THR A 69 -11.65 11.91 -5.14
CA THR A 69 -11.73 12.95 -4.12
C THR A 69 -12.65 14.10 -4.56
N TYR A 70 -12.52 14.57 -5.80
CA TYR A 70 -13.30 15.71 -6.29
C TYR A 70 -14.64 15.31 -6.93
N GLY A 71 -14.72 14.14 -7.58
CA GLY A 71 -15.93 13.68 -8.25
C GLY A 71 -16.92 12.98 -7.32
N MET A 72 -16.41 12.24 -6.33
CA MET A 72 -17.25 11.42 -5.43
C MET A 72 -17.22 11.90 -3.98
N GLY A 73 -16.46 12.96 -3.66
CA GLY A 73 -16.36 13.51 -2.31
C GLY A 73 -15.65 12.59 -1.32
N ILE A 74 -14.76 11.71 -1.80
CA ILE A 74 -13.94 10.84 -0.93
C ILE A 74 -12.98 11.72 -0.10
N PRO A 75 -12.78 11.43 1.19
CA PRO A 75 -11.90 12.23 2.04
C PRO A 75 -10.48 12.35 1.46
N GLN A 76 -9.95 13.57 1.42
CA GLN A 76 -8.61 13.89 0.88
C GLN A 76 -7.49 13.10 1.57
N GLN A 77 -7.70 12.65 2.80
CA GLN A 77 -6.75 11.83 3.56
C GLN A 77 -6.37 10.53 2.81
N ILE A 78 -7.31 9.95 2.08
CA ILE A 78 -7.05 8.74 1.28
C ILE A 78 -6.06 9.05 0.16
N LEU A 79 -6.25 10.16 -0.56
CA LEU A 79 -5.31 10.61 -1.58
C LEU A 79 -3.94 10.94 -0.98
N SER A 80 -3.91 11.55 0.22
CA SER A 80 -2.66 11.82 0.94
C SER A 80 -1.90 10.55 1.31
N CYS A 81 -2.60 9.50 1.75
CA CYS A 81 -1.99 8.19 2.02
C CYS A 81 -1.40 7.54 0.75
N ILE A 82 -2.13 7.60 -0.36
CA ILE A 82 -1.66 7.09 -1.66
C ILE A 82 -0.41 7.84 -2.11
N SER A 83 -0.45 9.18 -2.06
CA SER A 83 0.68 10.04 -2.42
C SER A 83 1.91 9.75 -1.55
N LEU A 84 1.74 9.65 -0.23
CA LEU A 84 2.82 9.33 0.70
C LEU A 84 3.42 7.95 0.42
N TYR A 85 2.58 6.94 0.17
CA TYR A 85 3.03 5.60 -0.19
C TYR A 85 3.93 5.63 -1.44
N ILE A 86 3.51 6.33 -2.50
CA ILE A 86 4.29 6.45 -3.72
C ILE A 86 5.62 7.17 -3.45
N VAL A 87 5.61 8.28 -2.68
CA VAL A 87 6.83 9.00 -2.29
C VAL A 87 7.82 8.09 -1.56
N LEU A 88 7.34 7.25 -0.64
CA LEU A 88 8.19 6.30 0.08
C LEU A 88 8.79 5.24 -0.86
N MET A 89 8.01 4.71 -1.80
CA MET A 89 8.50 3.73 -2.78
C MET A 89 9.56 4.34 -3.71
N GLU A 90 9.36 5.59 -4.15
CA GLU A 90 10.33 6.32 -4.95
C GLU A 90 11.62 6.61 -4.16
N LEU A 91 11.48 7.03 -2.90
CA LEU A 91 12.64 7.28 -2.03
C LEU A 91 13.49 6.02 -1.87
N MET A 92 12.86 4.85 -1.68
CA MET A 92 13.57 3.57 -1.60
C MET A 92 14.36 3.28 -2.87
N SER A 93 13.70 3.44 -4.03
CA SER A 93 14.34 3.23 -5.34
C SER A 93 15.52 4.17 -5.55
N ILE A 94 15.37 5.46 -5.19
CA ILE A 94 16.45 6.46 -5.27
C ILE A 94 17.62 6.05 -4.38
N VAL A 95 17.36 5.64 -3.12
CA VAL A 95 18.41 5.21 -2.19
C VAL A 95 19.15 3.98 -2.72
N GLU A 96 18.45 3.00 -3.27
CA GLU A 96 19.05 1.83 -3.91
C GLU A 96 19.91 2.22 -5.11
N ASN A 97 19.42 3.12 -5.96
CA ASN A 97 20.16 3.63 -7.11
C ASN A 97 21.44 4.37 -6.68
N LEU A 98 21.36 5.21 -5.65
CA LEU A 98 22.51 5.94 -5.10
C LEU A 98 23.54 5.00 -4.46
N ASP A 99 23.09 3.97 -3.75
CA ASP A 99 23.99 2.94 -3.19
C ASP A 99 24.74 2.19 -4.30
N GLN A 100 24.05 1.83 -5.38
CA GLN A 100 24.66 1.21 -6.57
C GLN A 100 25.65 2.13 -7.31
N LEU A 101 25.47 3.44 -7.17
CA LEU A 101 26.40 4.46 -7.70
C LEU A 101 27.62 4.66 -6.80
N GLY A 102 27.67 4.02 -5.62
CA GLY A 102 28.77 4.16 -4.66
C GLY A 102 28.70 5.45 -3.84
N VAL A 103 27.56 6.12 -3.81
CA VAL A 103 27.38 7.32 -2.98
C VAL A 103 27.38 6.90 -1.50
N PRO A 104 28.22 7.50 -0.64
CA PRO A 104 28.27 7.15 0.78
C PRO A 104 26.99 7.63 1.48
N LEU A 105 26.05 6.72 1.68
CA LEU A 105 24.80 6.99 2.40
C LEU A 105 24.96 6.69 3.88
N PRO A 106 24.41 7.54 4.79
CA PRO A 106 24.37 7.27 6.22
C PRO A 106 23.68 5.93 6.51
N LYS A 107 24.26 5.13 7.42
CA LYS A 107 23.68 3.83 7.81
C LYS A 107 22.23 3.96 8.28
N ALA A 108 21.94 4.99 9.07
CA ALA A 108 20.57 5.25 9.54
C ALA A 108 19.56 5.39 8.40
N LEU A 109 19.94 6.00 7.26
CA LEU A 109 19.06 6.11 6.10
C LEU A 109 18.82 4.74 5.45
N LYS A 110 19.88 3.93 5.29
CA LYS A 110 19.77 2.57 4.76
C LYS A 110 18.88 1.69 5.65
N ASP A 111 19.07 1.76 6.96
CA ASP A 111 18.30 0.99 7.94
C ASP A 111 16.80 1.37 7.90
N VAL A 112 16.50 2.68 7.82
CA VAL A 112 15.10 3.15 7.68
C VAL A 112 14.49 2.65 6.37
N VAL A 113 15.19 2.78 5.24
CA VAL A 113 14.71 2.33 3.93
C VAL A 113 14.49 0.82 3.92
N ASN A 114 15.43 0.02 4.47
CA ASN A 114 15.28 -1.43 4.55
C ASN A 114 14.09 -1.83 5.44
N ASN A 115 13.95 -1.22 6.62
CA ASN A 115 12.84 -1.52 7.53
C ASN A 115 11.48 -1.15 6.93
N VAL A 116 11.39 0.00 6.24
CA VAL A 116 10.17 0.40 5.53
C VAL A 116 9.91 -0.54 4.36
N GLY A 117 10.95 -0.92 3.59
CA GLY A 117 10.85 -1.87 2.48
C GLY A 117 10.36 -3.23 2.93
N GLU A 118 10.93 -3.78 3.99
CA GLU A 118 10.48 -5.02 4.59
C GLU A 118 9.04 -4.93 5.10
N SER A 119 8.66 -3.82 5.72
CA SER A 119 7.29 -3.61 6.21
C SER A 119 6.28 -3.50 5.07
N LEU A 120 6.65 -2.91 3.94
CA LEU A 120 5.78 -2.76 2.76
C LEU A 120 5.75 -4.04 1.89
N GLN A 121 6.81 -4.85 1.87
CA GLN A 121 6.88 -6.10 1.12
C GLN A 121 6.47 -7.33 1.93
N ASN A 122 6.64 -7.29 3.26
CA ASN A 122 6.34 -8.42 4.12
C ASN A 122 4.86 -8.42 4.49
N ASP A 123 4.23 -9.44 4.07
CA ASP A 123 3.38 -10.41 4.77
C ASP A 123 2.24 -9.88 5.66
N ASP A 124 2.09 -8.58 5.89
CA ASP A 124 0.88 -8.06 6.53
C ASP A 124 -0.36 -8.44 5.70
N TYR A 125 -0.24 -8.42 4.37
CA TYR A 125 -1.29 -8.89 3.49
C TYR A 125 -1.51 -10.41 3.61
N LYS A 126 -0.46 -11.23 3.62
CA LYS A 126 -0.59 -12.68 3.79
C LYS A 126 -1.05 -13.05 5.20
N THR A 127 -0.54 -12.34 6.22
CA THR A 127 -0.96 -12.51 7.61
C THR A 127 -2.40 -12.07 7.79
N LEU A 128 -2.81 -10.96 7.16
CA LEU A 128 -4.20 -10.48 7.16
C LEU A 128 -5.13 -11.47 6.45
N MET A 129 -4.74 -11.97 5.28
CA MET A 129 -5.50 -12.98 4.53
C MET A 129 -5.61 -14.30 5.31
N ALA A 130 -4.53 -14.74 5.96
CA ALA A 130 -4.57 -15.92 6.82
C ALA A 130 -5.52 -15.74 8.03
N LYS A 131 -5.53 -14.54 8.64
CA LYS A 131 -6.47 -14.19 9.72
C LYS A 131 -7.91 -14.13 9.23
N MET A 132 -8.14 -13.54 8.05
CA MET A 132 -9.47 -13.49 7.43
C MET A 132 -9.99 -14.90 7.11
N ASN A 133 -9.22 -15.76 6.48
CA ASN A 133 -9.60 -17.14 6.19
C ASN A 133 -9.89 -17.94 7.46
N LYS A 134 -9.11 -17.70 8.53
CA LYS A 134 -9.38 -18.32 9.84
C LYS A 134 -10.69 -17.82 10.46
N LEU A 135 -10.99 -16.54 10.32
CA LEU A 135 -12.23 -15.94 10.81
C LEU A 135 -13.44 -16.49 10.04
N GLU A 136 -13.35 -16.61 8.73
CA GLU A 136 -14.39 -17.23 7.88
C GLU A 136 -14.64 -18.68 8.27
N ALA A 137 -13.59 -19.47 8.50
CA ALA A 137 -13.71 -20.85 8.96
C ALA A 137 -14.38 -20.96 10.34
N LEU A 138 -14.06 -20.06 11.27
CA LEU A 138 -14.70 -20.01 12.59
C LEU A 138 -16.18 -19.62 12.49
N LEU A 139 -16.53 -18.63 11.68
CA LEU A 139 -17.91 -18.23 11.43
C LEU A 139 -18.72 -19.35 10.78
N ALA A 140 -18.16 -20.03 9.78
CA ALA A 140 -18.82 -21.19 9.16
C ALA A 140 -19.09 -22.31 10.16
N THR A 141 -18.14 -22.57 11.07
CA THR A 141 -18.32 -23.58 12.13
C THR A 141 -19.40 -23.18 13.13
N GLN A 142 -19.44 -21.90 13.53
CA GLN A 142 -20.48 -21.39 14.43
C GLN A 142 -21.88 -21.46 13.81
N VAL A 143 -21.98 -21.04 12.54
CA VAL A 143 -23.27 -21.14 11.81
C VAL A 143 -23.72 -22.58 11.68
N ALA A 144 -22.84 -23.52 11.36
CA ALA A 144 -23.18 -24.95 11.28
C ALA A 144 -23.66 -25.51 12.64
N GLN A 145 -23.02 -25.12 13.74
CA GLN A 145 -23.43 -25.53 15.09
C GLN A 145 -24.80 -24.93 15.48
N GLN A 146 -25.06 -23.70 15.07
CA GLN A 146 -26.34 -23.04 15.34
C GLN A 146 -27.50 -23.68 14.57
N VAL A 147 -27.28 -24.00 13.29
CA VAL A 147 -28.26 -24.73 12.47
C VAL A 147 -28.54 -26.13 13.04
N GLU A 148 -27.51 -26.84 13.52
CA GLU A 148 -27.69 -28.15 14.13
C GLU A 148 -28.45 -28.06 15.47
N GLN A 149 -28.26 -27.01 16.25
CA GLN A 149 -29.06 -26.78 17.47
C GLN A 149 -30.51 -26.46 17.16
N ASP A 150 -30.77 -25.60 16.18
CA ASP A 150 -32.13 -25.22 15.79
C ASP A 150 -32.91 -26.42 15.23
N THR A 151 -32.28 -27.29 14.43
CA THR A 151 -32.92 -28.54 13.93
C THR A 151 -33.21 -29.51 15.03
N ARG A 152 -32.38 -29.65 16.07
CA ARG A 152 -32.65 -30.52 17.23
C ARG A 152 -33.79 -30.01 18.08
N VAL A 153 -33.98 -28.71 18.21
CA VAL A 153 -35.10 -28.10 18.94
C VAL A 153 -36.42 -28.36 18.21
N GLU A 154 -36.46 -28.24 16.89
CA GLU A 154 -37.65 -28.51 16.08
C GLU A 154 -38.05 -30.00 16.11
N GLU A 155 -37.11 -30.94 16.10
CA GLU A 155 -37.36 -32.38 16.22
C GLU A 155 -37.87 -32.76 17.64
N GLY A 156 -37.41 -32.05 18.70
CA GLY A 156 -37.83 -32.25 20.07
C GLY A 156 -39.28 -31.81 20.34
N GLU A 157 -39.75 -30.76 19.68
CA GLU A 157 -41.14 -30.28 19.82
C GLU A 157 -42.15 -31.13 19.06
N HIS A 158 -41.76 -31.80 17.97
CA HIS A 158 -42.68 -32.68 17.22
C HIS A 158 -42.79 -34.09 17.78
N GLY A 159 -41.86 -34.52 18.66
CA GLY A 159 -41.84 -35.85 19.28
C GLY A 159 -42.75 -35.98 20.53
N GLY A 160 -43.31 -34.87 21.06
CA GLY A 160 -44.05 -34.82 22.32
C GLY A 160 -45.59 -35.02 22.23
N SER A 161 -46.17 -35.19 21.04
CA SER A 161 -47.64 -35.17 20.85
C SER A 161 -48.28 -36.49 20.42
N HIS A 162 -47.75 -37.67 20.82
CA HIS A 162 -48.47 -38.94 20.65
C HIS A 162 -48.33 -39.82 21.91
N GLY A 163 -49.29 -39.73 22.78
CA GLY A 163 -49.47 -40.71 23.87
C GLY A 163 -50.33 -40.23 24.97
N ASN A 164 -51.64 -40.19 24.72
CA ASN A 164 -52.66 -40.52 25.78
C ASN A 164 -54.06 -40.65 25.16
N PHE A 165 -54.41 -41.86 24.84
CA PHE A 165 -55.75 -42.36 24.94
C PHE A 165 -55.70 -43.75 25.53
#